data_2b54cee71e07a4faf1738dc07a599862
#
_entry.id   2b54cee71e07a4faf1738dc07a599862
#
_cell.length_a   1.000
_cell.length_b   1.000
_cell.length_c   1.000
_cell.angle_alpha   90.00
_cell.angle_beta   90.00
_cell.angle_gamma   90.00
#
_symmetry.space_group_name_H-M   'P 1'
#
loop_
_entity.id
_entity.type
_entity.pdbx_description
1 polymer ?
#
loop_
_entity_poly.entity_id
_entity_poly.type
_entity_poly.pdbx_seq_one_letter_code
_entity_poly.pdbx_strand_id
1 'polypeptide(L)'
;MNRILFFLIFSILLGCNNHQQEDHRVDLTIYRFENDFFSINESNISQKTQQWNKDNNTFLEGAFVPFIERFVENTNKPLSISDSVFLNELLIFATLEDFKDVYDSIRIRFSDFTEIENSLEKAFGRFFYFFPNSSYNIPNITTFFSGFNYAIFTYPGKDARTYDIAIGLDYFLGSGSKFYSFLGAHEYERFKFQKKFIPIYVMQVWFDMCYEDKLNKYMFKTDLLTQMIFLGKKMYFVDQMLPNMPLHDKLGFSKNQMEWLSNNEKNIWSYIIEKDLLFSTDETKFRQFIHEGPFVKGLPAAPPSPKDSS
;
A
#
# COMPACT_ATOMS: atom_id res chain seq x y z
N MET A 1 -44.27 44.64 -5.83
CA MET A 1 -43.00 44.59 -5.12
C MET A 1 -42.54 43.18 -4.73
N ASN A 2 -43.36 42.13 -4.84
CA ASN A 2 -43.03 40.78 -4.36
C ASN A 2 -42.44 39.80 -5.41
N ARG A 3 -42.38 40.20 -6.69
CA ARG A 3 -41.83 39.31 -7.74
C ARG A 3 -40.32 39.44 -7.96
N ILE A 4 -39.73 40.57 -7.59
CA ILE A 4 -38.28 40.81 -7.74
C ILE A 4 -37.50 40.15 -6.60
N LEU A 5 -38.10 40.05 -5.41
CA LEU A 5 -37.46 39.39 -4.25
C LEU A 5 -37.34 37.85 -4.44
N PHE A 6 -38.27 37.24 -5.17
CA PHE A 6 -38.24 35.79 -5.44
C PHE A 6 -37.15 35.41 -6.46
N PHE A 7 -36.82 36.31 -7.38
CA PHE A 7 -35.75 36.08 -8.36
C PHE A 7 -34.35 36.24 -7.76
N LEU A 8 -34.19 37.08 -6.74
CA LEU A 8 -32.91 37.26 -6.05
C LEU A 8 -32.56 36.09 -5.11
N ILE A 9 -33.56 35.42 -4.53
CA ILE A 9 -33.33 34.22 -3.70
C ILE A 9 -33.00 32.98 -4.54
N PHE A 10 -33.53 32.88 -5.77
CA PHE A 10 -33.24 31.77 -6.68
C PHE A 10 -31.85 31.85 -7.29
N SER A 11 -31.25 33.02 -7.42
CA SER A 11 -29.88 33.21 -7.92
C SER A 11 -28.79 32.81 -6.93
N ILE A 12 -29.11 32.70 -5.63
CA ILE A 12 -28.14 32.31 -4.59
C ILE A 12 -28.04 30.80 -4.48
N LEU A 13 -29.02 30.03 -4.98
CA LEU A 13 -29.01 28.55 -4.95
C LEU A 13 -28.27 27.90 -6.13
N LEU A 14 -27.83 28.69 -7.11
CA LEU A 14 -27.03 28.20 -8.24
C LEU A 14 -25.53 28.31 -8.01
N GLY A 15 -25.09 28.71 -6.85
CA GLY A 15 -23.72 28.59 -6.38
C GLY A 15 -23.42 27.15 -5.93
N CYS A 16 -23.71 26.15 -6.77
CA CYS A 16 -22.94 24.91 -6.73
C CYS A 16 -21.50 25.30 -7.07
N ASN A 17 -20.72 25.60 -6.05
CA ASN A 17 -19.27 25.55 -6.18
C ASN A 17 -18.94 24.17 -6.74
N ASN A 18 -18.67 24.11 -8.04
CA ASN A 18 -17.64 23.21 -8.50
C ASN A 18 -16.41 23.60 -7.68
N HIS A 19 -16.21 22.95 -6.55
CA HIS A 19 -14.88 22.83 -5.98
C HIS A 19 -14.05 22.25 -7.13
N GLN A 20 -13.44 23.11 -7.94
CA GLN A 20 -12.26 22.73 -8.68
C GLN A 20 -11.37 22.17 -7.59
N GLN A 21 -11.20 20.87 -7.64
CA GLN A 21 -10.32 20.16 -6.74
C GLN A 21 -8.94 20.76 -7.02
N GLU A 22 -8.52 21.71 -6.16
CA GLU A 22 -7.20 22.33 -6.30
C GLU A 22 -6.20 21.18 -6.37
N ASP A 23 -5.38 21.19 -7.40
CA ASP A 23 -4.42 20.12 -7.71
C ASP A 23 -3.20 20.31 -6.78
N HIS A 24 -3.42 20.01 -5.49
CA HIS A 24 -2.35 20.03 -4.52
C HIS A 24 -1.35 18.94 -4.89
N ARG A 25 -0.10 19.36 -5.11
CA ARG A 25 0.98 18.47 -5.51
C ARG A 25 2.23 18.80 -4.71
N VAL A 26 3.01 17.77 -4.41
CA VAL A 26 4.35 17.89 -3.83
C VAL A 26 5.33 17.18 -4.72
N ASP A 27 6.58 17.60 -4.72
CA ASP A 27 7.64 16.89 -5.42
C ASP A 27 8.11 15.72 -4.56
N LEU A 28 8.09 14.51 -5.10
CA LEU A 28 8.58 13.30 -4.45
C LEU A 28 9.96 12.93 -4.98
N THR A 29 10.83 12.50 -4.11
CA THR A 29 12.07 11.83 -4.49
C THR A 29 11.83 10.34 -4.56
N ILE A 30 11.96 9.75 -5.76
CA ILE A 30 11.80 8.31 -5.97
C ILE A 30 13.16 7.72 -6.37
N TYR A 31 13.66 6.83 -5.54
CA TYR A 31 14.90 6.11 -5.80
C TYR A 31 14.61 4.68 -6.23
N ARG A 32 15.04 4.34 -7.43
CA ARG A 32 14.85 3.02 -8.08
C ARG A 32 15.99 2.08 -7.69
N PHE A 33 16.00 1.65 -6.41
CA PHE A 33 17.10 0.86 -5.84
C PHE A 33 17.26 -0.51 -6.53
N GLU A 34 16.20 -1.13 -7.02
CA GLU A 34 16.29 -2.40 -7.75
C GLU A 34 17.19 -2.33 -8.98
N ASN A 35 17.24 -1.18 -9.67
CA ASN A 35 18.11 -1.01 -10.83
C ASN A 35 19.58 -0.99 -10.42
N ASP A 36 19.89 -0.32 -9.30
CA ASP A 36 21.23 -0.30 -8.74
C ASP A 36 21.64 -1.67 -8.21
N PHE A 37 20.73 -2.34 -7.50
CA PHE A 37 20.96 -3.63 -6.91
C PHE A 37 21.33 -4.70 -7.96
N PHE A 38 20.55 -4.84 -9.02
CA PHE A 38 20.84 -5.82 -10.09
C PHE A 38 21.99 -5.41 -11.03
N SER A 39 22.61 -4.24 -10.82
CA SER A 39 23.81 -3.80 -11.55
C SER A 39 25.13 -4.18 -10.86
N ILE A 40 25.08 -4.80 -9.65
CA ILE A 40 26.29 -5.20 -8.93
C ILE A 40 26.95 -6.43 -9.55
N ASN A 41 28.26 -6.48 -9.37
CA ASN A 41 29.11 -7.61 -9.70
C ASN A 41 30.34 -7.61 -8.78
N GLU A 42 31.19 -8.63 -8.87
CA GLU A 42 32.39 -8.75 -8.03
C GLU A 42 33.30 -7.54 -8.07
N SER A 43 33.38 -6.84 -9.20
CA SER A 43 34.29 -5.70 -9.38
C SER A 43 33.78 -4.40 -8.78
N ASN A 44 32.47 -4.23 -8.63
CA ASN A 44 31.86 -2.96 -8.23
C ASN A 44 31.10 -2.98 -6.90
N ILE A 45 30.83 -4.15 -6.34
CA ILE A 45 29.93 -4.31 -5.17
C ILE A 45 30.40 -3.47 -3.98
N SER A 46 31.69 -3.47 -3.63
CA SER A 46 32.21 -2.70 -2.50
C SER A 46 32.03 -1.19 -2.69
N GLN A 47 32.24 -0.69 -3.90
CA GLN A 47 32.03 0.72 -4.22
C GLN A 47 30.55 1.07 -4.19
N LYS A 48 29.68 0.23 -4.78
CA LYS A 48 28.23 0.43 -4.82
C LYS A 48 27.63 0.45 -3.42
N THR A 49 27.96 -0.51 -2.57
CA THR A 49 27.43 -0.54 -1.19
C THR A 49 27.86 0.66 -0.36
N GLN A 50 29.09 1.14 -0.51
CA GLN A 50 29.55 2.38 0.12
C GLN A 50 28.76 3.60 -0.39
N GLN A 51 28.49 3.66 -1.69
CA GLN A 51 27.69 4.75 -2.27
C GLN A 51 26.25 4.70 -1.76
N TRP A 52 25.62 3.54 -1.74
CA TRP A 52 24.26 3.37 -1.20
C TRP A 52 24.17 3.79 0.27
N ASN A 53 25.18 3.40 1.07
CA ASN A 53 25.22 3.81 2.47
C ASN A 53 25.34 5.33 2.66
N LYS A 54 26.03 5.99 1.76
CA LYS A 54 26.12 7.45 1.77
C LYS A 54 24.81 8.12 1.36
N ASP A 55 24.15 7.57 0.34
CA ASP A 55 22.99 8.21 -0.29
C ASP A 55 21.66 7.86 0.41
N ASN A 56 21.53 6.61 0.86
CA ASN A 56 20.29 6.08 1.44
C ASN A 56 20.54 5.10 2.60
N ASN A 57 21.37 5.48 3.58
CA ASN A 57 21.74 4.61 4.70
C ASN A 57 20.53 4.16 5.53
N THR A 58 19.50 5.00 5.69
CA THR A 58 18.30 4.67 6.46
C THR A 58 17.52 3.52 5.84
N PHE A 59 17.41 3.46 4.51
CA PHE A 59 16.85 2.31 3.82
C PHE A 59 17.74 1.07 3.96
N LEU A 60 19.05 1.22 3.74
CA LEU A 60 19.97 0.09 3.81
C LEU A 60 19.98 -0.52 5.22
N GLU A 61 20.28 0.25 6.23
CA GLU A 61 20.43 -0.26 7.59
C GLU A 61 19.08 -0.56 8.25
N GLY A 62 18.05 0.24 7.97
CA GLY A 62 16.73 0.09 8.59
C GLY A 62 15.82 -0.95 7.92
N ALA A 63 16.07 -1.30 6.66
CA ALA A 63 15.17 -2.18 5.91
C ALA A 63 15.90 -3.27 5.11
N PHE A 64 16.89 -2.91 4.32
CA PHE A 64 17.47 -3.85 3.35
C PHE A 64 18.47 -4.83 3.97
N VAL A 65 19.34 -4.38 4.89
CA VAL A 65 20.24 -5.29 5.63
C VAL A 65 19.43 -6.30 6.45
N PRO A 66 18.42 -5.90 7.26
CA PRO A 66 17.56 -6.86 7.96
C PRO A 66 16.79 -7.81 7.03
N PHE A 67 16.49 -7.38 5.80
CA PHE A 67 15.89 -8.25 4.79
C PHE A 67 16.87 -9.34 4.36
N ILE A 68 18.13 -8.98 4.00
CA ILE A 68 19.15 -9.93 3.60
C ILE A 68 19.55 -10.88 4.74
N GLU A 69 19.62 -10.41 5.98
CA GLU A 69 19.92 -11.24 7.16
C GLU A 69 19.03 -12.47 7.31
N ARG A 70 17.78 -12.41 6.84
CA ARG A 70 16.85 -13.56 6.90
C ARG A 70 17.26 -14.74 6.04
N PHE A 71 18.11 -14.51 5.06
CA PHE A 71 18.61 -15.53 4.14
C PHE A 71 19.99 -16.03 4.50
N VAL A 72 20.64 -15.42 5.48
CA VAL A 72 21.98 -15.81 5.94
C VAL A 72 21.83 -16.74 7.15
N GLU A 73 22.22 -17.99 6.96
CA GLU A 73 22.21 -18.98 8.05
C GLU A 73 23.32 -18.70 9.07
N ASN A 74 23.02 -18.88 10.36
CA ASN A 74 23.99 -18.89 11.48
C ASN A 74 24.73 -17.55 11.72
N THR A 75 24.12 -16.39 11.52
CA THR A 75 24.72 -15.13 11.98
C THR A 75 24.49 -14.95 13.48
N ASN A 76 25.58 -15.02 14.27
CA ASN A 76 25.55 -14.72 15.69
C ASN A 76 25.58 -13.20 16.00
N LYS A 77 25.63 -12.36 14.97
CA LYS A 77 25.69 -10.90 15.09
C LYS A 77 24.90 -10.27 13.94
N PRO A 78 24.32 -9.07 14.16
CA PRO A 78 23.77 -8.28 13.07
C PRO A 78 24.81 -8.07 11.97
N LEU A 79 24.38 -8.20 10.70
CA LEU A 79 25.26 -7.94 9.57
C LEU A 79 25.50 -6.44 9.40
N SER A 80 26.66 -6.10 8.90
CA SER A 80 26.99 -4.75 8.44
C SER A 80 27.14 -4.75 6.93
N ILE A 81 26.86 -3.65 6.28
CA ILE A 81 27.03 -3.47 4.85
C ILE A 81 28.48 -3.66 4.35
N SER A 82 29.45 -3.59 5.26
CA SER A 82 30.87 -3.83 4.97
C SER A 82 31.31 -5.27 5.20
N ASP A 83 30.45 -6.12 5.77
CA ASP A 83 30.80 -7.51 6.05
C ASP A 83 30.91 -8.32 4.75
N SER A 84 31.96 -9.12 4.65
CA SER A 84 32.17 -9.98 3.48
C SER A 84 31.03 -10.97 3.28
N VAL A 85 30.41 -11.45 4.36
CA VAL A 85 29.24 -12.31 4.31
C VAL A 85 28.06 -11.58 3.66
N PHE A 86 27.77 -10.37 4.08
CA PHE A 86 26.70 -9.54 3.50
C PHE A 86 26.96 -9.26 2.01
N LEU A 87 28.18 -8.87 1.65
CA LEU A 87 28.56 -8.58 0.26
C LEU A 87 28.43 -9.83 -0.62
N ASN A 88 28.80 -11.01 -0.10
CA ASN A 88 28.67 -12.27 -0.82
C ASN A 88 27.19 -12.63 -1.05
N GLU A 89 26.34 -12.48 -0.03
CA GLU A 89 24.89 -12.73 -0.18
C GLU A 89 24.27 -11.78 -1.18
N LEU A 90 24.64 -10.50 -1.17
CA LEU A 90 24.17 -9.56 -2.19
C LEU A 90 24.50 -10.00 -3.62
N LEU A 91 25.73 -10.50 -3.83
CA LEU A 91 26.15 -11.03 -5.12
C LEU A 91 25.34 -12.26 -5.52
N ILE A 92 25.13 -13.18 -4.59
CA ILE A 92 24.30 -14.37 -4.82
C ILE A 92 22.91 -13.92 -5.26
N PHE A 93 22.24 -13.05 -4.49
CA PHE A 93 20.91 -12.55 -4.81
C PHE A 93 20.84 -11.87 -6.18
N ALA A 94 21.77 -10.98 -6.47
CA ALA A 94 21.78 -10.24 -7.73
C ALA A 94 22.12 -11.11 -8.95
N THR A 95 22.74 -12.28 -8.74
CA THR A 95 23.18 -13.17 -9.83
C THR A 95 22.32 -14.40 -10.02
N LEU A 96 21.48 -14.77 -9.05
CA LEU A 96 20.52 -15.87 -9.19
C LEU A 96 19.61 -15.67 -10.41
N GLU A 97 19.55 -16.69 -11.27
CA GLU A 97 18.79 -16.62 -12.52
C GLU A 97 17.30 -16.36 -12.28
N ASP A 98 16.70 -17.05 -11.31
CA ASP A 98 15.30 -16.84 -10.94
C ASP A 98 15.00 -15.40 -10.51
N PHE A 99 15.92 -14.75 -9.80
CA PHE A 99 15.75 -13.36 -9.36
C PHE A 99 15.97 -12.38 -10.51
N LYS A 100 16.86 -12.68 -11.44
CA LYS A 100 17.01 -11.91 -12.67
C LYS A 100 15.75 -11.97 -13.53
N ASP A 101 15.11 -13.13 -13.64
CA ASP A 101 13.82 -13.28 -14.33
C ASP A 101 12.73 -12.38 -13.72
N VAL A 102 12.66 -12.31 -12.39
CA VAL A 102 11.75 -11.40 -11.69
C VAL A 102 12.12 -9.95 -11.98
N TYR A 103 13.39 -9.60 -11.87
CA TYR A 103 13.89 -8.25 -12.17
C TYR A 103 13.60 -7.82 -13.61
N ASP A 104 13.78 -8.69 -14.58
CA ASP A 104 13.44 -8.41 -15.98
C ASP A 104 11.93 -8.10 -16.13
N SER A 105 11.09 -8.82 -15.40
CA SER A 105 9.66 -8.54 -15.35
C SER A 105 9.35 -7.20 -14.68
N ILE A 106 10.06 -6.85 -13.60
CA ILE A 106 9.98 -5.52 -12.95
C ILE A 106 10.38 -4.44 -13.94
N ARG A 107 11.51 -4.59 -14.61
CA ARG A 107 12.05 -3.62 -15.57
C ARG A 107 11.09 -3.35 -16.72
N ILE A 108 10.44 -4.39 -17.25
CA ILE A 108 9.43 -4.25 -18.30
C ILE A 108 8.17 -3.58 -17.76
N ARG A 109 7.65 -4.05 -16.63
CA ARG A 109 6.37 -3.58 -16.07
C ARG A 109 6.43 -2.15 -15.58
N PHE A 110 7.57 -1.73 -15.04
CA PHE A 110 7.83 -0.42 -14.45
C PHE A 110 8.85 0.40 -15.24
N SER A 111 8.95 0.16 -16.56
CA SER A 111 9.75 1.00 -17.46
C SER A 111 9.28 2.46 -17.46
N ASP A 112 7.98 2.67 -17.28
CA ASP A 112 7.36 3.96 -17.02
C ASP A 112 6.69 3.94 -15.64
N PHE A 113 7.16 4.80 -14.74
CA PHE A 113 6.67 4.96 -13.37
C PHE A 113 5.84 6.25 -13.19
N THR A 114 5.75 7.06 -14.22
CA THR A 114 5.17 8.42 -14.20
C THR A 114 3.73 8.46 -13.66
N GLU A 115 2.89 7.49 -14.03
CA GLU A 115 1.50 7.44 -13.56
C GLU A 115 1.43 7.24 -12.04
N ILE A 116 2.27 6.35 -11.50
CA ILE A 116 2.34 6.08 -10.05
C ILE A 116 2.89 7.30 -9.32
N GLU A 117 3.99 7.88 -9.81
CA GLU A 117 4.59 9.09 -9.27
C GLU A 117 3.60 10.25 -9.20
N ASN A 118 2.96 10.58 -10.32
CA ASN A 118 1.93 11.62 -10.37
C ASN A 118 0.78 11.38 -9.38
N SER A 119 0.35 10.13 -9.23
CA SER A 119 -0.71 9.77 -8.29
C SER A 119 -0.27 9.96 -6.84
N LEU A 120 0.96 9.60 -6.50
CA LEU A 120 1.52 9.74 -5.16
C LEU A 120 1.80 11.20 -4.82
N GLU A 121 2.35 12.00 -5.74
CA GLU A 121 2.58 13.44 -5.54
C GLU A 121 1.28 14.19 -5.24
N LYS A 122 0.21 13.86 -5.95
CA LYS A 122 -1.12 14.41 -5.68
C LYS A 122 -1.69 13.93 -4.35
N ALA A 123 -1.52 12.66 -4.02
CA ALA A 123 -2.01 12.09 -2.77
C ALA A 123 -1.32 12.73 -1.56
N PHE A 124 0.00 12.86 -1.58
CA PHE A 124 0.75 13.54 -0.53
C PHE A 124 0.50 15.05 -0.51
N GLY A 125 0.35 15.70 -1.66
CA GLY A 125 -0.06 17.10 -1.73
C GLY A 125 -1.39 17.35 -1.00
N ARG A 126 -2.38 16.46 -1.20
CA ARG A 126 -3.65 16.50 -0.46
C ARG A 126 -3.46 16.22 1.03
N PHE A 127 -2.60 15.25 1.38
CA PHE A 127 -2.31 14.97 2.79
C PHE A 127 -1.81 16.23 3.49
N PHE A 128 -0.81 16.91 2.96
CA PHE A 128 -0.26 18.12 3.59
C PHE A 128 -1.21 19.32 3.52
N TYR A 129 -2.09 19.36 2.54
CA TYR A 129 -3.17 20.37 2.50
C TYR A 129 -4.21 20.16 3.61
N PHE A 130 -4.68 18.93 3.81
CA PHE A 130 -5.66 18.63 4.86
C PHE A 130 -5.05 18.58 6.27
N PHE A 131 -3.75 18.29 6.36
CA PHE A 131 -3.02 18.20 7.62
C PHE A 131 -1.82 19.16 7.67
N PRO A 132 -2.05 20.50 7.56
CA PRO A 132 -0.97 21.49 7.46
C PRO A 132 -0.08 21.55 8.71
N ASN A 133 -0.60 21.10 9.85
CA ASN A 133 0.14 21.02 11.12
C ASN A 133 0.70 19.61 11.38
N SER A 134 0.78 18.76 10.36
CA SER A 134 1.41 17.47 10.47
C SER A 134 2.87 17.62 10.90
N SER A 135 3.31 16.76 11.82
CA SER A 135 4.73 16.71 12.22
C SER A 135 5.59 15.91 11.23
N TYR A 136 4.98 15.29 10.23
CA TYR A 136 5.67 14.50 9.22
C TYR A 136 6.16 15.36 8.06
N ASN A 137 7.26 14.99 7.46
CA ASN A 137 7.78 15.58 6.23
C ASN A 137 7.28 14.79 5.01
N ILE A 138 7.49 15.36 3.81
CA ILE A 138 7.27 14.65 2.55
C ILE A 138 8.22 13.44 2.52
N PRO A 139 7.70 12.20 2.35
CA PRO A 139 8.53 11.00 2.36
C PRO A 139 9.37 10.89 1.08
N ASN A 140 10.58 10.34 1.20
CA ASN A 140 11.25 9.74 0.06
C ASN A 140 10.67 8.36 -0.20
N ILE A 141 10.68 7.94 -1.46
CA ILE A 141 10.20 6.63 -1.87
C ILE A 141 11.38 5.83 -2.43
N THR A 142 11.58 4.63 -1.90
CA THR A 142 12.58 3.69 -2.42
C THR A 142 11.85 2.48 -2.99
N THR A 143 11.97 2.24 -4.30
CA THR A 143 11.51 0.99 -4.87
C THR A 143 12.62 -0.05 -4.79
N PHE A 144 12.24 -1.32 -4.63
CA PHE A 144 13.23 -2.39 -4.48
C PHE A 144 12.66 -3.75 -4.89
N PHE A 145 13.54 -4.74 -4.99
CA PHE A 145 13.18 -6.14 -5.09
C PHE A 145 13.11 -6.75 -3.69
N SER A 146 11.93 -7.22 -3.30
CA SER A 146 11.66 -7.73 -1.96
C SER A 146 11.76 -9.26 -1.83
N GLY A 147 11.99 -9.98 -2.93
CA GLY A 147 11.88 -11.43 -2.97
C GLY A 147 10.48 -11.92 -2.57
N PHE A 148 9.44 -11.15 -2.89
CA PHE A 148 8.03 -11.38 -2.53
C PHE A 148 7.75 -11.45 -1.03
N ASN A 149 8.56 -10.78 -0.20
CA ASN A 149 8.36 -10.75 1.25
C ASN A 149 7.62 -9.51 1.71
N TYR A 150 7.74 -8.39 0.98
CA TYR A 150 7.17 -7.11 1.37
C TYR A 150 6.56 -6.39 0.17
N ALA A 151 5.29 -6.00 0.30
CA ALA A 151 4.64 -5.17 -0.69
C ALA A 151 5.05 -3.69 -0.50
N ILE A 152 4.65 -3.08 0.61
CA ILE A 152 4.95 -1.68 0.95
C ILE A 152 5.09 -1.58 2.47
N PHE A 153 6.04 -0.77 2.93
CA PHE A 153 6.18 -0.43 4.35
C PHE A 153 6.84 0.94 4.53
N THR A 154 6.69 1.52 5.70
CA THR A 154 7.43 2.72 6.13
C THR A 154 8.66 2.34 6.92
N TYR A 155 9.70 3.14 6.81
CA TYR A 155 10.92 3.01 7.62
C TYR A 155 11.36 4.40 8.11
N PRO A 156 12.13 4.50 9.23
CA PRO A 156 12.62 5.77 9.73
C PRO A 156 13.48 6.49 8.67
N GLY A 157 13.21 7.76 8.43
CA GLY A 157 14.02 8.62 7.59
C GLY A 157 15.25 9.16 8.31
N LYS A 158 15.95 10.14 7.69
CA LYS A 158 17.20 10.70 8.25
C LYS A 158 17.00 11.49 9.55
N ASP A 159 15.85 12.12 9.70
CA ASP A 159 15.55 12.97 10.84
C ASP A 159 14.51 12.31 11.77
N ALA A 160 14.59 12.58 13.06
CA ALA A 160 13.57 12.17 14.01
C ALA A 160 12.22 12.77 13.60
N ARG A 161 11.20 11.94 13.34
CA ARG A 161 9.87 12.25 12.82
C ARG A 161 9.75 12.22 11.29
N THR A 162 10.79 11.87 10.56
CA THR A 162 10.64 11.53 9.14
C THR A 162 10.45 10.04 8.99
N TYR A 163 9.59 9.69 8.07
CA TYR A 163 9.38 8.31 7.64
C TYR A 163 9.42 8.29 6.13
N ASP A 164 10.17 7.37 5.59
CA ASP A 164 10.26 7.11 4.17
C ASP A 164 9.50 5.81 3.83
N ILE A 165 9.28 5.55 2.55
CA ILE A 165 8.44 4.45 2.08
C ILE A 165 9.27 3.54 1.17
N ALA A 166 9.21 2.25 1.44
CA ALA A 166 9.75 1.22 0.57
C ALA A 166 8.63 0.49 -0.18
N ILE A 167 8.82 0.26 -1.49
CA ILE A 167 7.87 -0.41 -2.38
C ILE A 167 8.55 -1.61 -3.02
N GLY A 168 8.13 -2.82 -2.67
CA GLY A 168 8.56 -4.06 -3.30
C GLY A 168 7.85 -4.27 -4.63
N LEU A 169 8.51 -3.97 -5.75
CA LEU A 169 7.88 -3.97 -7.07
C LEU A 169 7.48 -5.36 -7.57
N ASP A 170 8.15 -6.39 -7.09
CA ASP A 170 7.84 -7.79 -7.36
C ASP A 170 6.43 -8.20 -6.90
N TYR A 171 5.86 -7.49 -5.93
CA TYR A 171 4.46 -7.67 -5.52
C TYR A 171 3.43 -7.14 -6.53
N PHE A 172 3.82 -6.32 -7.51
CA PHE A 172 2.89 -5.60 -8.39
C PHE A 172 3.09 -5.88 -9.88
N LEU A 173 3.56 -7.08 -10.21
CA LEU A 173 3.86 -7.50 -11.59
C LEU A 173 2.61 -7.74 -12.45
N GLY A 174 1.43 -7.74 -11.85
CA GLY A 174 0.14 -8.05 -12.49
C GLY A 174 -0.38 -9.41 -12.06
N SER A 175 -1.71 -9.55 -11.96
CA SER A 175 -2.37 -10.73 -11.41
C SER A 175 -2.05 -12.03 -12.15
N GLY A 176 -1.77 -11.96 -13.46
CA GLY A 176 -1.36 -13.10 -14.29
C GLY A 176 0.12 -13.48 -14.21
N SER A 177 0.92 -12.84 -13.35
CA SER A 177 2.34 -13.15 -13.24
C SER A 177 2.60 -14.61 -12.84
N LYS A 178 3.44 -15.30 -13.62
CA LYS A 178 3.85 -16.69 -13.38
C LYS A 178 4.40 -16.93 -11.98
N PHE A 179 5.07 -15.93 -11.40
CA PHE A 179 5.76 -16.04 -10.11
C PHE A 179 4.79 -16.26 -8.95
N TYR A 180 3.61 -15.65 -8.96
CA TYR A 180 2.65 -15.79 -7.86
C TYR A 180 2.07 -17.20 -7.73
N SER A 181 2.05 -17.97 -8.81
CA SER A 181 1.63 -19.37 -8.78
C SER A 181 2.60 -20.24 -7.98
N PHE A 182 3.90 -20.01 -8.12
CA PHE A 182 4.93 -20.72 -7.35
C PHE A 182 4.91 -20.35 -5.86
N LEU A 183 4.50 -19.12 -5.54
CA LEU A 183 4.40 -18.65 -4.16
C LEU A 183 3.12 -19.10 -3.45
N GLY A 184 2.22 -19.81 -4.14
CA GLY A 184 0.96 -20.25 -3.56
C GLY A 184 -0.03 -19.11 -3.29
N ALA A 185 0.19 -17.93 -3.86
CA ALA A 185 -0.73 -16.80 -3.72
C ALA A 185 -2.09 -17.14 -4.32
N HIS A 186 -3.15 -16.91 -3.57
CA HIS A 186 -4.50 -17.20 -4.01
C HIS A 186 -4.98 -16.21 -5.09
N GLU A 187 -5.87 -16.67 -5.97
CA GLU A 187 -6.37 -15.86 -7.10
C GLU A 187 -7.01 -14.53 -6.65
N TYR A 188 -7.73 -14.53 -5.51
CA TYR A 188 -8.34 -13.33 -4.95
C TYR A 188 -7.31 -12.29 -4.41
N GLU A 189 -6.14 -12.75 -3.99
CA GLU A 189 -5.03 -11.88 -3.56
C GLU A 189 -4.34 -11.26 -4.77
N ARG A 190 -4.10 -12.07 -5.81
CA ARG A 190 -3.40 -11.65 -7.04
C ARG A 190 -4.10 -10.48 -7.75
N PHE A 191 -5.43 -10.37 -7.64
CA PHE A 191 -6.17 -9.23 -8.19
C PHE A 191 -5.58 -7.89 -7.77
N LYS A 192 -5.06 -7.81 -6.54
CA LYS A 192 -4.47 -6.60 -5.97
C LYS A 192 -2.98 -6.43 -6.32
N PHE A 193 -2.33 -7.44 -6.91
CA PHE A 193 -0.91 -7.42 -7.25
C PHE A 193 -0.64 -6.71 -8.59
N GLN A 194 -1.26 -5.56 -8.79
CA GLN A 194 -1.14 -4.75 -10.00
C GLN A 194 -0.67 -3.33 -9.66
N LYS A 195 0.10 -2.72 -10.57
CA LYS A 195 0.69 -1.38 -10.37
C LYS A 195 -0.32 -0.30 -9.95
N LYS A 196 -1.58 -0.39 -10.39
CA LYS A 196 -2.64 0.55 -10.04
C LYS A 196 -2.97 0.59 -8.55
N PHE A 197 -2.67 -0.49 -7.80
CA PHE A 197 -2.91 -0.55 -6.37
C PHE A 197 -1.78 0.06 -5.52
N ILE A 198 -0.61 0.35 -6.11
CA ILE A 198 0.52 0.93 -5.37
C ILE A 198 0.12 2.22 -4.63
N PRO A 199 -0.51 3.24 -5.25
CA PRO A 199 -0.89 4.45 -4.52
C PRO A 199 -1.87 4.19 -3.37
N ILE A 200 -2.77 3.21 -3.53
CA ILE A 200 -3.73 2.83 -2.48
C ILE A 200 -3.00 2.25 -1.28
N TYR A 201 -2.12 1.28 -1.51
CA TYR A 201 -1.34 0.65 -0.43
C TYR A 201 -0.39 1.64 0.24
N VAL A 202 0.24 2.54 -0.53
CA VAL A 202 1.07 3.61 0.04
C VAL A 202 0.26 4.47 1.00
N MET A 203 -0.95 4.90 0.62
CA MET A 203 -1.80 5.71 1.50
C MET A 203 -2.33 4.92 2.70
N GLN A 204 -2.59 3.62 2.55
CA GLN A 204 -2.98 2.77 3.69
C GLN A 204 -1.85 2.62 4.71
N VAL A 205 -0.63 2.34 4.25
CA VAL A 205 0.56 2.22 5.12
C VAL A 205 0.91 3.56 5.76
N TRP A 206 0.75 4.67 5.02
CA TRP A 206 0.92 6.01 5.56
C TRP A 206 -0.08 6.33 6.68
N PHE A 207 -1.36 5.95 6.48
CA PHE A 207 -2.37 6.05 7.53
C PHE A 207 -1.98 5.23 8.76
N ASP A 208 -1.57 3.99 8.58
CA ASP A 208 -1.21 3.10 9.69
C ASP A 208 -0.04 3.69 10.49
N MET A 209 0.98 4.21 9.83
CA MET A 209 2.10 4.90 10.47
C MET A 209 1.66 6.16 11.23
N CYS A 210 0.82 7.02 10.62
CA CYS A 210 0.32 8.23 11.29
C CYS A 210 -0.55 7.94 12.51
N TYR A 211 -1.17 6.75 12.57
CA TYR A 211 -2.12 6.36 13.61
C TYR A 211 -1.70 5.08 14.35
N GLU A 212 -0.40 4.76 14.40
CA GLU A 212 0.12 3.53 15.00
C GLU A 212 -0.38 3.28 16.44
N ASP A 213 -0.33 4.30 17.30
CA ASP A 213 -0.84 4.21 18.67
C ASP A 213 -2.34 3.87 18.71
N LYS A 214 -3.11 4.39 17.75
CA LYS A 214 -4.55 4.15 17.62
C LYS A 214 -4.83 2.81 16.97
N LEU A 215 -4.01 2.38 15.99
CA LEU A 215 -4.10 1.06 15.37
C LEU A 215 -4.03 -0.01 16.45
N ASN A 216 -3.00 0.02 17.29
CA ASN A 216 -2.82 -0.93 18.39
C ASN A 216 -3.99 -0.90 19.39
N LYS A 217 -4.56 0.28 19.65
CA LYS A 217 -5.69 0.44 20.59
C LYS A 217 -7.00 -0.07 20.02
N TYR A 218 -7.28 0.15 18.72
CA TYR A 218 -8.61 -0.06 18.15
C TYR A 218 -8.74 -1.34 17.32
N MET A 219 -7.63 -1.97 16.92
CA MET A 219 -7.66 -3.19 16.10
C MET A 219 -7.48 -4.47 16.92
N PHE A 220 -6.91 -4.37 18.14
CA PHE A 220 -6.66 -5.56 18.95
C PHE A 220 -7.55 -5.62 20.19
N LYS A 221 -8.17 -6.79 20.42
CA LYS A 221 -9.01 -7.06 21.60
C LYS A 221 -10.19 -6.09 21.78
N THR A 222 -10.70 -5.53 20.68
CA THR A 222 -11.88 -4.66 20.68
C THR A 222 -13.06 -5.36 20.02
N ASP A 223 -14.25 -4.77 20.13
CA ASP A 223 -15.43 -5.28 19.44
C ASP A 223 -15.41 -5.02 17.94
N LEU A 224 -16.26 -5.77 17.21
CA LEU A 224 -16.37 -5.64 15.76
C LEU A 224 -16.68 -4.20 15.32
N LEU A 225 -17.60 -3.50 16.01
CA LEU A 225 -17.97 -2.14 15.65
C LEU A 225 -16.77 -1.19 15.71
N THR A 226 -15.98 -1.28 16.77
CA THR A 226 -14.77 -0.46 16.95
C THR A 226 -13.77 -0.69 15.82
N GLN A 227 -13.54 -1.96 15.44
CA GLN A 227 -12.64 -2.32 14.34
C GLN A 227 -13.18 -1.85 12.99
N MET A 228 -14.48 -2.03 12.73
CA MET A 228 -15.14 -1.53 11.49
C MET A 228 -15.02 -0.01 11.36
N ILE A 229 -15.25 0.75 12.45
CA ILE A 229 -15.11 2.21 12.44
C ILE A 229 -13.66 2.61 12.13
N PHE A 230 -12.67 1.94 12.71
CA PHE A 230 -11.27 2.24 12.45
C PHE A 230 -10.88 1.96 11.00
N LEU A 231 -11.27 0.79 10.46
CA LEU A 231 -11.07 0.43 9.05
C LEU A 231 -11.81 1.40 8.11
N GLY A 232 -13.04 1.79 8.47
CA GLY A 232 -13.79 2.80 7.73
C GLY A 232 -13.09 4.16 7.67
N LYS A 233 -12.45 4.61 8.77
CA LYS A 233 -11.62 5.82 8.77
C LYS A 233 -10.40 5.71 7.87
N LYS A 234 -9.74 4.55 7.85
CA LYS A 234 -8.63 4.27 6.94
C LYS A 234 -9.08 4.34 5.48
N MET A 235 -10.20 3.71 5.14
CA MET A 235 -10.76 3.75 3.79
C MET A 235 -11.21 5.17 3.39
N TYR A 236 -11.82 5.91 4.30
CA TYR A 236 -12.18 7.32 4.08
C TYR A 236 -10.93 8.18 3.84
N PHE A 237 -9.86 7.98 4.62
CA PHE A 237 -8.59 8.66 4.40
C PHE A 237 -8.05 8.38 2.99
N VAL A 238 -7.98 7.12 2.58
CA VAL A 238 -7.54 6.73 1.22
C VAL A 238 -8.42 7.39 0.15
N ASP A 239 -9.73 7.44 0.38
CA ASP A 239 -10.68 8.08 -0.54
C ASP A 239 -10.40 9.58 -0.72
N GLN A 240 -10.09 10.28 0.37
CA GLN A 240 -9.75 11.70 0.32
C GLN A 240 -8.39 11.96 -0.34
N MET A 241 -7.41 11.07 -0.13
CA MET A 241 -6.08 11.20 -0.76
C MET A 241 -6.11 10.86 -2.26
N LEU A 242 -6.96 9.94 -2.67
CA LEU A 242 -7.04 9.41 -4.03
C LEU A 242 -8.46 9.58 -4.64
N PRO A 243 -9.06 10.78 -4.68
CA PRO A 243 -10.47 10.97 -5.03
C PRO A 243 -10.81 10.54 -6.45
N ASN A 244 -9.85 10.59 -7.37
CA ASN A 244 -10.06 10.23 -8.79
C ASN A 244 -9.97 8.73 -9.06
N MET A 245 -9.54 7.94 -8.07
CA MET A 245 -9.51 6.48 -8.22
C MET A 245 -10.91 5.89 -7.98
N PRO A 246 -11.31 4.87 -8.75
CA PRO A 246 -12.60 4.19 -8.56
C PRO A 246 -12.72 3.59 -7.14
N LEU A 247 -13.90 3.72 -6.53
CA LEU A 247 -14.13 3.21 -5.17
C LEU A 247 -13.88 1.70 -5.07
N HIS A 248 -14.27 0.93 -6.07
CA HIS A 248 -14.04 -0.51 -6.08
C HIS A 248 -12.54 -0.87 -6.05
N ASP A 249 -11.68 -0.12 -6.74
CA ASP A 249 -10.24 -0.32 -6.68
C ASP A 249 -9.68 0.04 -5.28
N LYS A 250 -10.12 1.17 -4.70
CA LYS A 250 -9.72 1.56 -3.33
C LYS A 250 -10.09 0.51 -2.28
N LEU A 251 -11.20 -0.17 -2.46
CA LEU A 251 -11.65 -1.27 -1.59
C LEU A 251 -11.05 -2.63 -1.98
N GLY A 252 -10.31 -2.72 -3.08
CA GLY A 252 -9.75 -3.97 -3.57
C GLY A 252 -10.81 -4.94 -4.13
N PHE A 253 -11.94 -4.40 -4.60
CA PHE A 253 -13.05 -5.18 -5.16
C PHE A 253 -13.11 -5.06 -6.68
N SER A 254 -13.66 -6.08 -7.32
CA SER A 254 -14.11 -5.97 -8.69
C SER A 254 -15.43 -5.18 -8.76
N LYS A 255 -15.80 -4.72 -9.97
CA LYS A 255 -17.10 -4.07 -10.18
C LYS A 255 -18.27 -4.98 -9.78
N ASN A 256 -18.20 -6.27 -10.13
CA ASN A 256 -19.21 -7.26 -9.77
C ASN A 256 -19.33 -7.47 -8.26
N GLN A 257 -18.21 -7.44 -7.55
CA GLN A 257 -18.20 -7.53 -6.08
C GLN A 257 -18.79 -6.28 -5.44
N MET A 258 -18.53 -5.08 -5.98
CA MET A 258 -19.18 -3.85 -5.54
C MET A 258 -20.69 -3.85 -5.74
N GLU A 259 -21.16 -4.32 -6.89
CA GLU A 259 -22.58 -4.44 -7.16
C GLU A 259 -23.24 -5.46 -6.20
N TRP A 260 -22.60 -6.61 -6.00
CA TRP A 260 -23.06 -7.60 -5.03
C TRP A 260 -23.14 -7.01 -3.61
N LEU A 261 -22.10 -6.28 -3.19
CA LEU A 261 -22.05 -5.63 -1.87
C LEU A 261 -23.21 -4.66 -1.70
N SER A 262 -23.46 -3.79 -2.68
CA SER A 262 -24.57 -2.82 -2.63
C SER A 262 -25.93 -3.52 -2.54
N ASN A 263 -26.13 -4.63 -3.25
CA ASN A 263 -27.37 -5.41 -3.25
C ASN A 263 -27.55 -6.23 -1.97
N ASN A 264 -26.49 -6.51 -1.23
CA ASN A 264 -26.51 -7.35 -0.02
C ASN A 264 -26.20 -6.60 1.27
N GLU A 265 -26.00 -5.30 1.25
CA GLU A 265 -25.69 -4.50 2.44
C GLU A 265 -26.68 -4.74 3.59
N LYS A 266 -27.98 -4.72 3.27
CA LYS A 266 -29.03 -5.00 4.26
C LYS A 266 -28.91 -6.41 4.86
N ASN A 267 -28.63 -7.41 4.03
CA ASN A 267 -28.47 -8.79 4.49
C ASN A 267 -27.24 -8.95 5.39
N ILE A 268 -26.15 -8.27 5.06
CA ILE A 268 -24.92 -8.25 5.87
C ILE A 268 -25.22 -7.65 7.24
N TRP A 269 -25.86 -6.49 7.29
CA TRP A 269 -26.25 -5.86 8.55
C TRP A 269 -27.20 -6.71 9.37
N SER A 270 -28.24 -7.31 8.74
CA SER A 270 -29.18 -8.20 9.43
C SER A 270 -28.45 -9.38 10.06
N TYR A 271 -27.51 -9.99 9.32
CA TYR A 271 -26.71 -11.11 9.84
C TYR A 271 -25.85 -10.71 11.05
N ILE A 272 -25.17 -9.56 10.97
CA ILE A 272 -24.32 -9.06 12.08
C ILE A 272 -25.17 -8.85 13.35
N ILE A 273 -26.37 -8.28 13.20
CA ILE A 273 -27.29 -7.99 14.30
C ILE A 273 -27.90 -9.30 14.85
N GLU A 274 -28.41 -10.16 14.00
CA GLU A 274 -29.03 -11.44 14.41
C GLU A 274 -28.07 -12.40 15.12
N LYS A 275 -26.79 -12.28 14.82
CA LYS A 275 -25.73 -13.09 15.46
C LYS A 275 -25.05 -12.40 16.64
N ASP A 276 -25.56 -11.24 17.07
CA ASP A 276 -24.99 -10.44 18.16
C ASP A 276 -23.48 -10.17 17.99
N LEU A 277 -23.02 -9.93 16.74
CA LEU A 277 -21.60 -9.79 16.46
C LEU A 277 -21.07 -8.38 16.72
N LEU A 278 -21.92 -7.37 16.62
CA LEU A 278 -21.50 -5.96 16.59
C LEU A 278 -20.64 -5.54 17.78
N PHE A 279 -21.03 -5.99 18.97
CA PHE A 279 -20.32 -5.69 20.22
C PHE A 279 -19.54 -6.90 20.76
N SER A 280 -19.38 -7.95 19.95
CA SER A 280 -18.58 -9.11 20.32
C SER A 280 -17.10 -8.75 20.30
N THR A 281 -16.37 -9.13 21.35
CA THR A 281 -14.90 -9.07 21.44
C THR A 281 -14.24 -10.41 21.09
N ASP A 282 -15.04 -11.43 20.78
CA ASP A 282 -14.57 -12.74 20.33
C ASP A 282 -14.30 -12.69 18.82
N GLU A 283 -13.04 -12.43 18.47
CA GLU A 283 -12.59 -12.29 17.09
C GLU A 283 -12.88 -13.54 16.24
N THR A 284 -12.94 -14.72 16.84
CA THR A 284 -13.24 -15.96 16.09
C THR A 284 -14.63 -15.96 15.46
N LYS A 285 -15.57 -15.18 16.01
CA LYS A 285 -16.94 -15.06 15.50
C LYS A 285 -17.07 -14.08 14.33
N PHE A 286 -16.22 -13.04 14.28
CA PHE A 286 -16.38 -11.96 13.32
C PHE A 286 -15.16 -11.73 12.40
N ARG A 287 -14.07 -12.48 12.58
CA ARG A 287 -12.84 -12.37 11.79
C ARG A 287 -13.10 -12.31 10.27
N GLN A 288 -14.07 -13.09 9.80
CA GLN A 288 -14.47 -13.13 8.39
C GLN A 288 -15.00 -11.80 7.82
N PHE A 289 -15.35 -10.81 8.66
CA PHE A 289 -15.85 -9.50 8.23
C PHE A 289 -14.76 -8.42 8.18
N ILE A 290 -13.61 -8.67 8.77
CA ILE A 290 -12.51 -7.69 8.90
C ILE A 290 -11.18 -8.15 8.31
N HIS A 291 -11.04 -9.45 8.04
CA HIS A 291 -9.87 -9.99 7.36
C HIS A 291 -10.22 -10.43 5.95
N GLU A 292 -9.22 -10.38 5.07
CA GLU A 292 -9.36 -10.88 3.72
C GLU A 292 -9.57 -12.39 3.72
N GLY A 293 -10.50 -12.82 2.88
CA GLY A 293 -10.78 -14.23 2.70
C GLY A 293 -11.84 -14.45 1.62
N PRO A 294 -11.80 -15.60 0.94
CA PRO A 294 -12.71 -15.85 -0.19
C PRO A 294 -14.15 -16.21 0.25
N PHE A 295 -14.38 -16.47 1.55
CA PHE A 295 -15.65 -17.01 2.00
C PHE A 295 -16.11 -16.40 3.32
N VAL A 296 -17.34 -15.90 3.33
CA VAL A 296 -18.08 -15.51 4.52
C VAL A 296 -19.18 -16.51 4.76
N LYS A 297 -19.12 -17.26 5.86
CA LYS A 297 -20.16 -18.24 6.21
C LYS A 297 -21.45 -17.52 6.59
N GLY A 298 -22.58 -18.01 6.06
CA GLY A 298 -23.92 -17.53 6.44
C GLY A 298 -24.45 -16.36 5.61
N LEU A 299 -23.69 -15.86 4.65
CA LEU A 299 -24.13 -14.87 3.66
C LEU A 299 -24.21 -15.53 2.27
N PRO A 300 -25.03 -14.97 1.33
CA PRO A 300 -25.00 -15.39 -0.06
C PRO A 300 -23.58 -15.31 -0.60
N ALA A 301 -23.18 -16.26 -1.44
CA ALA A 301 -21.84 -16.29 -2.00
C ALA A 301 -21.55 -15.01 -2.80
N ALA A 302 -20.50 -14.30 -2.44
CA ALA A 302 -20.00 -13.18 -3.23
C ALA A 302 -19.44 -13.70 -4.57
N PRO A 303 -19.49 -12.89 -5.65
CA PRO A 303 -18.84 -13.25 -6.91
C PRO A 303 -17.34 -13.47 -6.67
N PRO A 304 -16.73 -14.43 -7.36
CA PRO A 304 -15.29 -14.63 -7.30
C PRO A 304 -14.56 -13.38 -7.79
N SER A 305 -13.31 -13.21 -7.35
CA SER A 305 -12.42 -12.19 -7.94
C SER A 305 -12.30 -12.41 -9.44
N PRO A 306 -12.23 -11.33 -10.26
CA PRO A 306 -12.17 -11.48 -11.70
C PRO A 306 -10.94 -12.29 -12.06
N LYS A 307 -11.14 -13.27 -12.94
CA LYS A 307 -10.03 -13.81 -13.72
C LYS A 307 -9.59 -12.69 -14.65
N ASP A 308 -8.29 -12.43 -14.71
CA ASP A 308 -7.81 -11.51 -15.72
C ASP A 308 -8.31 -11.94 -17.10
N SER A 309 -9.00 -11.05 -17.77
CA SER A 309 -9.08 -11.09 -19.22
C SER A 309 -7.68 -10.73 -19.70
N SER A 310 -6.89 -11.76 -20.02
CA SER A 310 -5.61 -11.69 -20.72
C SER A 310 -5.67 -10.80 -21.95
#